data_ae41bb8a27df3ad18d8a143ce4a4ea28
#
_entry.id   ae41bb8a27df3ad18d8a143ce4a4ea28
#
_cell.length_a   1.000
_cell.length_b   1.000
_cell.length_c   1.000
_cell.angle_alpha   90.00
_cell.angle_beta   90.00
_cell.angle_gamma   90.00
#
_symmetry.space_group_name_H-M   'P 1'
#
loop_
_entity.id
_entity.type
_entity.pdbx_description
1 polymer ?
#
loop_
_entity_poly.entity_id
_entity_poly.type
_entity_poly.pdbx_seq_one_letter_code
_entity_poly.pdbx_strand_id
1 'polypeptide(L)'
;MLFALAACETTNDPATSGSTQSTNESTSANNATSDPDTASETGQTTNEPETDTKILVVYFSRTGEQYSVGNIDKGNTAIVAEMIAEKTGADLYEILPETDYYPYTYKELTDVAKKEQSEKARPKIKGDLPDVSKYDTIFIGAPVWWGDWPMICYTFFESVDLSGKKLAPFSTHEGSGLSGFDKKLASAVPGATVLTGQAVRGNECQNKQSDVNSAVNKWIDGLGY
;
A
#
# COMPACT_ATOMS: atom_id res chain seq x y z
N MET A 1 -28.16 -37.65 30.53
CA MET A 1 -29.13 -38.01 29.50
C MET A 1 -28.43 -37.97 28.17
N LEU A 2 -28.19 -39.12 27.58
CA LEU A 2 -27.64 -39.39 26.25
C LEU A 2 -28.73 -39.21 25.18
N PHE A 3 -28.38 -38.72 24.01
CA PHE A 3 -28.88 -39.07 22.66
C PHE A 3 -27.90 -38.43 21.66
N ALA A 4 -27.11 -39.06 20.98
CA ALA A 4 -26.99 -40.08 19.92
C ALA A 4 -27.50 -39.58 18.54
N LEU A 5 -26.53 -39.47 17.64
CA LEU A 5 -26.40 -39.82 16.22
C LEU A 5 -27.59 -39.68 15.25
N ALA A 6 -27.33 -39.08 14.08
CA ALA A 6 -27.59 -39.72 12.78
C ALA A 6 -26.75 -39.07 11.66
N ALA A 7 -25.90 -39.87 11.05
CA ALA A 7 -25.24 -39.66 9.75
C ALA A 7 -26.21 -40.00 8.61
N CYS A 8 -26.02 -39.36 7.46
CA CYS A 8 -26.51 -39.87 6.17
C CYS A 8 -25.51 -39.50 5.06
N GLU A 9 -24.76 -40.50 4.65
CA GLU A 9 -24.07 -40.58 3.36
C GLU A 9 -25.08 -40.89 2.25
N THR A 10 -24.89 -40.26 1.07
CA THR A 10 -25.23 -40.93 -0.19
C THR A 10 -24.26 -40.48 -1.30
N THR A 11 -23.53 -41.45 -1.74
CA THR A 11 -22.74 -41.56 -2.99
C THR A 11 -23.63 -41.53 -4.22
N ASN A 12 -23.13 -41.00 -5.35
CA ASN A 12 -23.12 -41.66 -6.66
C ASN A 12 -22.45 -40.79 -7.76
N ASP A 13 -21.37 -41.30 -8.31
CA ASP A 13 -20.85 -41.16 -9.68
C ASP A 13 -21.48 -42.27 -10.54
N PRO A 14 -21.21 -42.42 -11.87
CA PRO A 14 -20.60 -41.63 -12.93
C PRO A 14 -21.33 -41.73 -14.33
N ALA A 15 -20.80 -41.12 -15.40
CA ALA A 15 -20.65 -41.62 -16.81
C ALA A 15 -20.57 -40.46 -17.80
N THR A 16 -19.50 -40.28 -18.50
CA THR A 16 -18.90 -40.87 -19.73
C THR A 16 -19.44 -40.39 -21.07
N SER A 17 -18.49 -39.99 -21.89
CA SER A 17 -18.37 -39.92 -23.38
C SER A 17 -19.07 -38.75 -24.10
N GLY A 18 -18.47 -38.12 -25.08
CA GLY A 18 -17.79 -38.57 -26.23
C GLY A 18 -17.18 -37.48 -27.14
N SER A 19 -16.11 -37.87 -27.73
CA SER A 19 -15.29 -37.36 -28.82
C SER A 19 -16.06 -36.85 -30.05
N THR A 20 -15.52 -35.79 -30.70
CA THR A 20 -15.22 -35.87 -32.17
C THR A 20 -14.26 -34.75 -32.60
N GLN A 21 -13.16 -35.21 -33.22
CA GLN A 21 -12.24 -34.43 -34.07
C GLN A 21 -12.92 -34.04 -35.39
N SER A 22 -12.52 -32.92 -35.97
CA SER A 22 -12.40 -32.82 -37.43
C SER A 22 -11.33 -31.80 -37.82
N THR A 23 -10.32 -32.33 -38.44
CA THR A 23 -9.24 -31.70 -39.22
C THR A 23 -9.79 -31.16 -40.53
N ASN A 24 -9.24 -30.04 -41.03
CA ASN A 24 -8.90 -29.91 -42.45
C ASN A 24 -7.84 -28.85 -42.72
N GLU A 25 -6.74 -29.33 -43.25
CA GLU A 25 -5.71 -28.59 -44.02
C GLU A 25 -6.23 -28.21 -45.39
N SER A 26 -5.71 -27.14 -45.99
CA SER A 26 -5.09 -27.09 -47.33
C SER A 26 -4.77 -25.66 -47.76
N THR A 27 -3.51 -25.32 -47.82
CA THR A 27 -2.59 -25.07 -48.96
C THR A 27 -2.98 -24.01 -49.98
N SER A 28 -2.10 -23.08 -50.16
CA SER A 28 -1.16 -22.80 -51.25
C SER A 28 -1.37 -21.54 -52.09
N ALA A 29 -0.40 -20.71 -52.04
CA ALA A 29 0.52 -20.19 -53.04
C ALA A 29 0.14 -18.99 -53.93
N ASN A 30 1.07 -18.02 -53.83
CA ASN A 30 1.70 -17.22 -54.91
C ASN A 30 0.87 -16.26 -55.77
N ASN A 31 1.23 -15.01 -55.85
CA ASN A 31 2.28 -14.50 -56.73
C ASN A 31 2.40 -12.94 -56.67
N ALA A 32 3.59 -12.52 -56.93
CA ALA A 32 4.23 -11.22 -57.00
C ALA A 32 3.57 -10.15 -57.91
N THR A 33 3.85 -8.89 -57.62
CA THR A 33 4.62 -7.93 -58.41
C THR A 33 4.10 -6.50 -58.35
N SER A 34 5.05 -5.63 -58.15
CA SER A 34 5.24 -4.22 -58.57
C SER A 34 4.75 -3.09 -57.69
N ASP A 35 5.79 -2.42 -57.15
CA ASP A 35 5.90 -0.98 -56.80
C ASP A 35 5.68 -0.07 -58.02
N PRO A 36 5.55 1.26 -57.92
CA PRO A 36 6.12 2.12 -56.86
C PRO A 36 5.29 3.38 -56.51
N ASP A 37 5.81 4.05 -55.45
CA ASP A 37 5.86 5.51 -55.29
C ASP A 37 4.65 6.24 -54.65
N THR A 38 4.84 6.81 -53.49
CA THR A 38 4.91 8.24 -53.23
C THR A 38 4.55 8.61 -51.78
N ALA A 39 5.47 9.35 -51.16
CA ALA A 39 5.34 10.34 -50.11
C ALA A 39 5.04 9.90 -48.66
N SER A 40 6.07 9.80 -47.91
CA SER A 40 6.42 10.63 -46.72
C SER A 40 5.28 11.37 -46.04
N GLU A 41 4.83 10.82 -44.89
CA GLU A 41 4.44 11.66 -43.77
C GLU A 41 5.13 11.13 -42.52
N THR A 42 6.09 11.91 -42.09
CA THR A 42 6.85 11.77 -40.88
C THR A 42 5.89 12.04 -39.70
N GLY A 43 5.23 11.01 -39.22
CA GLY A 43 4.60 11.00 -37.89
C GLY A 43 5.70 11.00 -36.84
N GLN A 44 6.12 12.18 -36.42
CA GLN A 44 7.01 12.39 -35.29
C GLN A 44 6.25 12.03 -34.02
N THR A 45 6.35 10.77 -33.63
CA THR A 45 5.99 10.35 -32.29
C THR A 45 7.02 10.99 -31.38
N THR A 46 6.64 12.09 -30.76
CA THR A 46 7.37 12.65 -29.63
C THR A 46 7.24 11.61 -28.49
N ASN A 47 8.23 10.75 -28.40
CA ASN A 47 8.49 10.03 -27.16
C ASN A 47 8.93 11.12 -26.16
N GLU A 48 7.97 11.66 -25.41
CA GLU A 48 8.26 12.26 -24.13
C GLU A 48 9.00 11.18 -23.31
N PRO A 49 10.15 11.45 -22.72
CA PRO A 49 10.79 10.47 -21.86
C PRO A 49 9.80 10.15 -20.76
N GLU A 50 9.32 8.90 -20.69
CA GLU A 50 8.70 8.40 -19.47
C GLU A 50 9.73 8.62 -18.38
N THR A 51 9.55 9.67 -17.59
CA THR A 51 10.32 9.87 -16.37
C THR A 51 9.90 8.73 -15.45
N ASP A 52 10.77 7.73 -15.35
CA ASP A 52 10.62 6.61 -14.43
C ASP A 52 10.58 7.19 -13.01
N THR A 53 9.36 7.56 -12.60
CA THR A 53 9.12 8.22 -11.30
C THR A 53 9.43 7.21 -10.21
N LYS A 54 10.55 7.42 -9.51
CA LYS A 54 10.94 6.53 -8.42
C LYS A 54 10.08 6.83 -7.20
N ILE A 55 9.45 5.78 -6.71
CA ILE A 55 8.49 5.85 -5.60
C ILE A 55 9.04 5.08 -4.40
N LEU A 56 8.88 5.65 -3.21
CA LEU A 56 9.15 5.00 -1.93
C LEU A 56 7.87 4.95 -1.10
N VAL A 57 7.64 3.85 -0.43
CA VAL A 57 6.61 3.77 0.63
C VAL A 57 7.30 3.69 1.98
N VAL A 58 7.14 4.73 2.77
CA VAL A 58 7.60 4.81 4.16
C VAL A 58 6.42 4.56 5.07
N TYR A 59 6.57 3.67 6.03
CA TYR A 59 5.47 3.41 6.95
C TYR A 59 5.95 3.01 8.34
N PHE A 60 5.17 3.38 9.34
CA PHE A 60 5.22 2.81 10.67
C PHE A 60 4.02 1.89 10.86
N SER A 61 4.25 0.68 11.33
CA SER A 61 3.20 -0.30 11.56
C SER A 61 3.43 -1.05 12.85
N ARG A 62 2.40 -1.69 13.37
CA ARG A 62 2.47 -2.43 14.62
C ARG A 62 1.60 -3.67 14.58
N THR A 63 2.13 -4.75 15.11
CA THR A 63 1.44 -6.01 15.44
C THR A 63 0.89 -5.97 16.87
N GLY A 64 0.29 -7.03 17.34
CA GLY A 64 -0.24 -7.16 18.69
C GLY A 64 -1.69 -6.70 18.80
N GLU A 65 -2.12 -6.35 20.01
CA GLU A 65 -3.51 -5.98 20.27
C GLU A 65 -3.85 -4.62 19.67
N GLN A 66 -4.92 -4.60 18.87
CA GLN A 66 -5.45 -3.39 18.20
C GLN A 66 -6.89 -3.13 18.65
N TYR A 67 -7.26 -1.86 18.78
CA TYR A 67 -8.62 -1.46 19.11
C TYR A 67 -9.62 -1.98 18.07
N SER A 68 -10.69 -2.61 18.54
CA SER A 68 -11.77 -3.18 17.70
C SER A 68 -11.36 -4.22 16.66
N VAL A 69 -10.08 -4.64 16.63
CA VAL A 69 -9.56 -5.64 15.70
C VAL A 69 -9.11 -6.89 16.44
N GLY A 70 -8.56 -6.75 17.64
CA GLY A 70 -7.95 -7.84 18.43
C GLY A 70 -6.45 -7.98 18.13
N ASN A 71 -5.91 -9.15 18.42
CA ASN A 71 -4.51 -9.45 18.16
C ASN A 71 -4.26 -9.73 16.69
N ILE A 72 -3.26 -9.07 16.12
CA ILE A 72 -2.87 -9.23 14.73
C ILE A 72 -1.38 -9.53 14.62
N ASP A 73 -1.03 -10.42 13.68
CA ASP A 73 0.36 -10.81 13.40
C ASP A 73 1.01 -9.91 12.33
N LYS A 74 0.21 -9.26 11.52
CA LYS A 74 0.64 -8.27 10.52
C LYS A 74 -0.10 -6.96 10.74
N GLY A 75 0.65 -5.88 10.90
CA GLY A 75 0.08 -4.58 11.19
C GLY A 75 -0.75 -4.02 10.03
N ASN A 76 -1.83 -3.31 10.35
CA ASN A 76 -2.76 -2.77 9.36
C ASN A 76 -2.08 -1.82 8.37
N THR A 77 -1.17 -0.98 8.84
CA THR A 77 -0.43 -0.03 7.98
C THR A 77 0.53 -0.76 7.04
N ALA A 78 1.17 -1.86 7.49
CA ALA A 78 2.02 -2.68 6.65
C ALA A 78 1.24 -3.32 5.49
N ILE A 79 0.01 -3.79 5.74
CA ILE A 79 -0.88 -4.34 4.70
C ILE A 79 -1.14 -3.28 3.61
N VAL A 80 -1.48 -2.05 4.00
CA VAL A 80 -1.72 -0.96 3.05
C VAL A 80 -0.45 -0.57 2.31
N ALA A 81 0.69 -0.50 3.01
CA ALA A 81 1.98 -0.18 2.40
C ALA A 81 2.38 -1.18 1.31
N GLU A 82 2.18 -2.46 1.56
CA GLU A 82 2.44 -3.52 0.56
C GLU A 82 1.50 -3.42 -0.65
N MET A 83 0.20 -3.11 -0.45
CA MET A 83 -0.73 -2.88 -1.55
C MET A 83 -0.29 -1.70 -2.43
N ILE A 84 0.22 -0.61 -1.83
CA ILE A 84 0.76 0.54 -2.56
C ILE A 84 2.00 0.10 -3.35
N ALA A 85 2.94 -0.60 -2.71
CA ALA A 85 4.16 -1.07 -3.36
C ALA A 85 3.88 -2.04 -4.51
N GLU A 86 2.93 -2.96 -4.35
CA GLU A 86 2.50 -3.89 -5.39
C GLU A 86 1.93 -3.15 -6.62
N LYS A 87 1.09 -2.13 -6.40
CA LYS A 87 0.46 -1.34 -7.46
C LYS A 87 1.48 -0.46 -8.20
N THR A 88 2.47 0.11 -7.49
CA THR A 88 3.35 1.17 -8.02
C THR A 88 4.76 0.68 -8.36
N GLY A 89 5.15 -0.53 -7.93
CA GLY A 89 6.54 -1.00 -8.00
C GLY A 89 7.48 -0.27 -7.03
N ALA A 90 6.95 0.38 -6.00
CA ALA A 90 7.72 1.19 -5.07
C ALA A 90 8.60 0.35 -4.13
N ASP A 91 9.73 0.94 -3.73
CA ASP A 91 10.52 0.42 -2.62
C ASP A 91 9.78 0.61 -1.29
N LEU A 92 10.03 -0.27 -0.32
CA LEU A 92 9.43 -0.22 1.02
C LEU A 92 10.47 0.14 2.07
N TYR A 93 10.12 1.01 2.99
CA TYR A 93 10.89 1.31 4.19
C TYR A 93 9.97 1.33 5.43
N GLU A 94 10.18 0.41 6.34
CA GLU A 94 9.47 0.37 7.62
C GLU A 94 10.24 1.15 8.68
N ILE A 95 9.56 2.12 9.29
CA ILE A 95 10.07 2.83 10.46
C ILE A 95 9.95 1.89 11.67
N LEU A 96 11.08 1.45 12.21
CA LEU A 96 11.15 0.63 13.40
C LEU A 96 11.81 1.41 14.54
N PRO A 97 11.37 1.27 15.80
CA PRO A 97 12.06 1.86 16.93
C PRO A 97 13.41 1.17 17.17
N GLU A 98 14.42 1.92 17.63
CA GLU A 98 15.76 1.39 17.94
C GLU A 98 15.69 0.24 18.97
N THR A 99 14.77 0.36 19.91
CA THR A 99 14.45 -0.70 20.88
C THR A 99 12.96 -1.01 20.78
N ASP A 100 12.60 -2.27 20.92
CA ASP A 100 11.19 -2.70 20.93
C ASP A 100 10.59 -2.35 22.30
N TYR A 101 10.18 -1.10 22.45
CA TYR A 101 9.58 -0.61 23.69
C TYR A 101 8.09 -0.31 23.61
N TYR A 102 7.49 -0.44 22.43
CA TYR A 102 6.03 -0.30 22.29
C TYR A 102 5.33 -1.55 22.82
N PRO A 103 4.50 -1.41 23.87
CA PRO A 103 3.83 -2.56 24.48
C PRO A 103 2.94 -3.34 23.52
N TYR A 104 2.81 -4.64 23.76
CA TYR A 104 1.96 -5.52 22.95
C TYR A 104 0.47 -5.27 23.18
N THR A 105 0.08 -4.93 24.42
CA THR A 105 -1.32 -4.68 24.78
C THR A 105 -1.76 -3.29 24.35
N TYR A 106 -3.03 -3.19 23.93
CA TYR A 106 -3.59 -1.92 23.45
C TYR A 106 -3.56 -0.82 24.52
N LYS A 107 -3.94 -1.17 25.77
CA LYS A 107 -3.99 -0.17 26.86
C LYS A 107 -2.62 0.44 27.14
N GLU A 108 -1.61 -0.41 27.34
CA GLU A 108 -0.27 0.07 27.65
C GLU A 108 0.32 0.88 26.49
N LEU A 109 0.06 0.44 25.23
CA LEU A 109 0.45 1.18 24.05
C LEU A 109 -0.14 2.59 24.03
N THR A 110 -1.45 2.72 24.31
CA THR A 110 -2.12 4.03 24.31
C THR A 110 -1.57 4.96 25.38
N ASP A 111 -1.16 4.44 26.54
CA ASP A 111 -0.52 5.20 27.60
C ASP A 111 0.86 5.72 27.16
N VAL A 112 1.68 4.86 26.53
CA VAL A 112 3.00 5.24 25.95
C VAL A 112 2.83 6.29 24.85
N ALA A 113 1.93 6.04 23.90
CA ALA A 113 1.67 6.96 22.79
C ALA A 113 1.20 8.34 23.26
N LYS A 114 0.33 8.39 24.29
CA LYS A 114 -0.14 9.65 24.88
C LYS A 114 0.98 10.41 25.57
N LYS A 115 1.84 9.70 26.29
CA LYS A 115 3.02 10.29 26.93
C LYS A 115 3.96 10.89 25.90
N GLU A 116 4.32 10.12 24.85
CA GLU A 116 5.18 10.60 23.77
C GLU A 116 4.61 11.88 23.11
N GLN A 117 3.30 11.89 22.82
CA GLN A 117 2.65 13.05 22.22
C GLN A 117 2.74 14.27 23.14
N SER A 118 2.45 14.10 24.45
CA SER A 118 2.50 15.20 25.41
C SER A 118 3.91 15.78 25.60
N GLU A 119 4.92 14.94 25.53
CA GLU A 119 6.34 15.29 25.65
C GLU A 119 6.98 15.72 24.31
N LYS A 120 6.24 15.60 23.21
CA LYS A 120 6.75 15.77 21.84
C LYS A 120 8.01 14.93 21.62
N ALA A 121 7.97 13.69 22.11
CA ALA A 121 9.10 12.77 22.06
C ALA A 121 9.57 12.52 20.61
N ARG A 122 10.85 12.17 20.48
CA ARG A 122 11.45 11.74 19.20
C ARG A 122 12.12 10.39 19.40
N PRO A 123 11.32 9.29 19.43
CA PRO A 123 11.88 7.95 19.56
C PRO A 123 12.86 7.67 18.44
N LYS A 124 14.00 7.08 18.78
CA LYS A 124 15.03 6.78 17.81
C LYS A 124 14.60 5.67 16.85
N ILE A 125 14.95 5.83 15.58
CA ILE A 125 14.71 4.86 14.52
C ILE A 125 15.87 3.87 14.47
N LYS A 126 15.55 2.60 14.25
CA LYS A 126 16.50 1.49 14.14
C LYS A 126 17.14 1.47 12.75
N GLY A 127 18.46 1.29 12.71
CA GLY A 127 19.21 1.11 11.46
C GLY A 127 19.39 2.40 10.68
N ASP A 128 19.74 2.23 9.41
CA ASP A 128 20.01 3.34 8.50
C ASP A 128 18.71 3.88 7.88
N LEU A 129 18.64 5.19 7.72
CA LEU A 129 17.54 5.84 7.02
C LEU A 129 17.70 5.67 5.49
N PRO A 130 16.59 5.60 4.74
CA PRO A 130 16.64 5.49 3.29
C PRO A 130 17.24 6.76 2.68
N ASP A 131 17.99 6.59 1.59
CA ASP A 131 18.43 7.71 0.75
C ASP A 131 17.23 8.23 -0.06
N VAL A 132 16.49 9.16 0.53
CA VAL A 132 15.28 9.74 -0.08
C VAL A 132 15.58 10.59 -1.32
N SER A 133 16.85 10.95 -1.59
CA SER A 133 17.21 11.72 -2.79
C SER A 133 16.88 11.00 -4.09
N LYS A 134 16.78 9.69 -4.05
CA LYS A 134 16.49 8.82 -5.20
C LYS A 134 15.02 8.80 -5.63
N TYR A 135 14.12 9.36 -4.82
CA TYR A 135 12.69 9.26 -5.02
C TYR A 135 12.05 10.62 -5.24
N ASP A 136 11.09 10.69 -6.14
CA ASP A 136 10.32 11.92 -6.42
C ASP A 136 9.04 11.96 -5.61
N THR A 137 8.45 10.78 -5.39
CA THR A 137 7.20 10.61 -4.64
C THR A 137 7.39 9.63 -3.49
N ILE A 138 6.87 10.01 -2.33
CA ILE A 138 6.93 9.19 -1.13
C ILE A 138 5.51 9.04 -0.57
N PHE A 139 5.00 7.81 -0.61
CA PHE A 139 3.83 7.46 0.18
C PHE A 139 4.27 7.29 1.63
N ILE A 140 3.55 7.91 2.56
CA ILE A 140 3.95 7.87 3.95
C ILE A 140 2.76 7.58 4.86
N GLY A 141 2.86 6.55 5.70
CA GLY A 141 1.72 6.04 6.45
C GLY A 141 2.01 5.58 7.88
N ALA A 142 0.97 5.67 8.70
CA ALA A 142 1.01 5.23 10.08
C ALA A 142 -0.40 4.96 10.64
N PRO A 143 -0.53 4.24 11.76
CA PRO A 143 -1.78 4.24 12.53
C PRO A 143 -2.02 5.61 13.16
N VAL A 144 -3.30 5.99 13.29
CA VAL A 144 -3.65 7.22 14.01
C VAL A 144 -3.54 6.99 15.52
N TRP A 145 -2.62 7.68 16.16
CA TRP A 145 -2.45 7.66 17.62
C TRP A 145 -2.86 8.98 18.22
N TRP A 146 -3.89 8.98 19.07
CA TRP A 146 -4.43 10.19 19.71
C TRP A 146 -4.70 11.35 18.74
N GLY A 147 -5.23 11.01 17.56
CA GLY A 147 -5.56 11.98 16.53
C GLY A 147 -4.34 12.57 15.80
N ASP A 148 -3.19 11.94 15.90
CA ASP A 148 -1.95 12.41 15.31
C ASP A 148 -1.10 11.26 14.76
N TRP A 149 -0.01 11.61 14.08
CA TRP A 149 1.07 10.70 13.74
C TRP A 149 1.72 10.17 15.01
N PRO A 150 2.13 8.89 15.07
CA PRO A 150 3.05 8.41 16.10
C PRO A 150 4.32 9.26 16.14
N MET A 151 4.83 9.54 17.34
CA MET A 151 5.95 10.49 17.47
C MET A 151 7.24 10.04 16.77
N ILE A 152 7.42 8.74 16.57
CA ILE A 152 8.53 8.20 15.77
C ILE A 152 8.48 8.64 14.29
N CYS A 153 7.29 8.92 13.74
CA CYS A 153 7.16 9.46 12.40
C CYS A 153 7.73 10.87 12.30
N TYR A 154 7.57 11.69 13.33
CA TYR A 154 8.21 13.01 13.38
C TYR A 154 9.73 12.91 13.44
N THR A 155 10.28 11.89 14.11
CA THR A 155 11.71 11.61 14.04
C THR A 155 12.16 11.40 12.59
N PHE A 156 11.40 10.62 11.82
CA PHE A 156 11.70 10.40 10.40
C PHE A 156 11.62 11.71 9.61
N PHE A 157 10.54 12.49 9.76
CA PHE A 157 10.35 13.74 9.03
C PHE A 157 11.47 14.76 9.27
N GLU A 158 12.04 14.76 10.47
CA GLU A 158 13.11 15.66 10.88
C GLU A 158 14.52 15.13 10.54
N SER A 159 14.63 13.84 10.19
CA SER A 159 15.93 13.18 9.96
C SER A 159 16.33 13.08 8.48
N VAL A 160 15.41 13.34 7.54
CA VAL A 160 15.66 13.25 6.10
C VAL A 160 15.20 14.53 5.40
N ASP A 161 15.84 14.87 4.28
CA ASP A 161 15.42 16.03 3.48
C ASP A 161 14.31 15.63 2.50
N LEU A 162 13.09 16.03 2.83
CA LEU A 162 11.89 15.80 2.02
C LEU A 162 11.51 17.00 1.16
N SER A 163 12.33 18.05 1.12
CA SER A 163 12.07 19.27 0.33
C SER A 163 11.95 18.94 -1.15
N GLY A 164 10.99 19.55 -1.83
CA GLY A 164 10.70 19.31 -3.24
C GLY A 164 10.04 17.97 -3.57
N LYS A 165 9.85 17.09 -2.61
CA LYS A 165 9.19 15.79 -2.82
C LYS A 165 7.67 15.93 -2.85
N LYS A 166 7.00 15.00 -3.56
CA LYS A 166 5.56 14.77 -3.44
C LYS A 166 5.31 13.76 -2.34
N LEU A 167 4.52 14.11 -1.33
CA LEU A 167 4.22 13.26 -0.19
C LEU A 167 2.75 12.88 -0.20
N ALA A 168 2.44 11.58 -0.32
CA ALA A 168 1.10 11.02 -0.30
C ALA A 168 0.81 10.36 1.07
N PRO A 169 0.17 11.04 2.02
CA PRO A 169 -0.08 10.49 3.34
C PRO A 169 -1.18 9.45 3.34
N PHE A 170 -1.01 8.37 4.11
CA PHE A 170 -2.09 7.43 4.40
C PHE A 170 -2.16 7.07 5.88
N SER A 171 -3.36 6.77 6.35
CA SER A 171 -3.58 6.39 7.75
C SER A 171 -4.34 5.09 7.86
N THR A 172 -4.06 4.34 8.93
CA THR A 172 -4.94 3.28 9.40
C THR A 172 -5.59 3.69 10.73
N HIS A 173 -6.89 3.41 10.87
CA HIS A 173 -7.70 3.94 11.97
C HIS A 173 -8.91 3.06 12.28
N GLU A 174 -9.60 3.32 13.40
CA GLU A 174 -10.89 2.73 13.75
C GLU A 174 -11.99 3.79 13.97
N GLY A 175 -12.02 4.81 13.11
CA GLY A 175 -13.07 5.83 13.12
C GLY A 175 -12.57 7.28 13.01
N SER A 176 -11.27 7.53 13.19
CA SER A 176 -10.70 8.89 13.13
C SER A 176 -10.37 9.39 11.72
N GLY A 177 -10.50 8.54 10.70
CA GLY A 177 -10.16 8.91 9.32
C GLY A 177 -8.70 9.29 9.16
N LEU A 178 -8.41 10.22 8.27
CA LEU A 178 -7.05 10.72 8.03
C LEU A 178 -6.50 11.57 9.19
N SER A 179 -7.35 12.03 10.09
CA SER A 179 -6.98 12.76 11.33
C SER A 179 -6.08 13.99 11.12
N GLY A 180 -6.15 14.59 9.94
CA GLY A 180 -5.35 15.75 9.57
C GLY A 180 -3.87 15.42 9.30
N PHE A 181 -3.54 14.18 8.97
CA PHE A 181 -2.19 13.75 8.60
C PHE A 181 -1.59 14.61 7.49
N ASP A 182 -2.39 14.97 6.49
CA ASP A 182 -2.01 15.86 5.40
C ASP A 182 -1.52 17.22 5.88
N LYS A 183 -2.33 17.88 6.71
CA LYS A 183 -2.00 19.22 7.24
C LYS A 183 -0.81 19.19 8.19
N LYS A 184 -0.74 18.17 9.04
CA LYS A 184 0.36 17.99 9.99
C LYS A 184 1.66 17.69 9.28
N LEU A 185 1.62 16.83 8.24
CA LEU A 185 2.78 16.54 7.40
C LEU A 185 3.26 17.80 6.68
N ALA A 186 2.35 18.57 6.07
CA ALA A 186 2.70 19.84 5.43
C ALA A 186 3.35 20.85 6.39
N SER A 187 2.91 20.84 7.66
CA SER A 187 3.50 21.69 8.70
C SER A 187 4.87 21.18 9.16
N ALA A 188 5.05 19.86 9.22
CA ALA A 188 6.31 19.25 9.66
C ALA A 188 7.40 19.29 8.59
N VAL A 189 7.01 19.29 7.31
CA VAL A 189 7.93 19.25 6.17
C VAL A 189 7.65 20.44 5.22
N PRO A 190 7.99 21.66 5.62
CA PRO A 190 7.83 22.83 4.76
C PRO A 190 8.74 22.69 3.55
N GLY A 191 8.17 22.87 2.34
CA GLY A 191 8.91 22.71 1.07
C GLY A 191 8.59 21.42 0.31
N ALA A 192 7.88 20.47 0.91
CA ALA A 192 7.28 19.33 0.19
C ALA A 192 5.90 19.68 -0.36
N THR A 193 5.47 18.97 -1.39
CA THR A 193 4.10 19.02 -1.90
C THR A 193 3.31 17.87 -1.32
N VAL A 194 2.37 18.14 -0.41
CA VAL A 194 1.51 17.11 0.17
C VAL A 194 0.30 16.87 -0.73
N LEU A 195 0.16 15.63 -1.20
CA LEU A 195 -0.93 15.17 -2.05
C LEU A 195 -2.16 14.78 -1.22
N THR A 196 -3.27 14.51 -1.91
CA THR A 196 -4.49 13.98 -1.26
C THR A 196 -4.17 12.67 -0.56
N GLY A 197 -4.50 12.57 0.72
CA GLY A 197 -4.26 11.38 1.52
C GLY A 197 -5.39 10.36 1.48
N GLN A 198 -5.08 9.13 1.92
CA GLN A 198 -6.02 8.01 2.04
C GLN A 198 -6.15 7.56 3.49
N ALA A 199 -7.37 7.30 3.93
CA ALA A 199 -7.65 6.72 5.23
C ALA A 199 -8.27 5.33 5.08
N VAL A 200 -7.76 4.34 5.80
CA VAL A 200 -8.22 2.94 5.73
C VAL A 200 -8.55 2.43 7.12
N ARG A 201 -9.69 1.76 7.28
CA ARG A 201 -10.04 1.15 8.58
C ARG A 201 -9.20 -0.10 8.81
N GLY A 202 -8.58 -0.19 9.99
CA GLY A 202 -7.75 -1.33 10.37
C GLY A 202 -8.50 -2.66 10.37
N ASN A 203 -9.75 -2.68 10.83
CA ASN A 203 -10.60 -3.86 10.75
C ASN A 203 -10.78 -4.34 9.30
N GLU A 204 -10.90 -3.42 8.34
CA GLU A 204 -11.04 -3.76 6.92
C GLU A 204 -9.73 -4.28 6.33
N CYS A 205 -8.58 -3.75 6.77
CA CYS A 205 -7.27 -4.29 6.40
C CYS A 205 -7.14 -5.79 6.73
N GLN A 206 -7.72 -6.24 7.85
CA GLN A 206 -7.65 -7.64 8.25
C GLN A 206 -8.74 -8.51 7.59
N ASN A 207 -9.95 -7.98 7.38
CA ASN A 207 -11.13 -8.78 7.07
C ASN A 207 -11.69 -8.54 5.66
N LYS A 208 -11.27 -7.49 4.94
CA LYS A 208 -11.79 -7.09 3.64
C LYS A 208 -10.67 -6.61 2.69
N GLN A 209 -9.58 -7.34 2.64
CA GLN A 209 -8.38 -6.90 1.88
C GLN A 209 -8.64 -6.60 0.41
N SER A 210 -9.54 -7.34 -0.25
CA SER A 210 -9.93 -7.07 -1.64
C SER A 210 -10.57 -5.69 -1.84
N ASP A 211 -11.48 -5.30 -0.90
CA ASP A 211 -12.15 -4.01 -0.96
C ASP A 211 -11.15 -2.87 -0.67
N VAL A 212 -10.28 -3.10 0.33
CA VAL A 212 -9.19 -2.16 0.67
C VAL A 212 -8.25 -1.97 -0.51
N ASN A 213 -7.81 -3.06 -1.15
CA ASN A 213 -6.93 -3.00 -2.31
C ASN A 213 -7.57 -2.21 -3.46
N SER A 214 -8.85 -2.44 -3.72
CA SER A 214 -9.59 -1.69 -4.74
C SER A 214 -9.67 -0.19 -4.44
N ALA A 215 -9.89 0.18 -3.16
CA ALA A 215 -9.92 1.57 -2.74
C ALA A 215 -8.54 2.24 -2.80
N VAL A 216 -7.49 1.54 -2.39
CA VAL A 216 -6.10 1.98 -2.46
C VAL A 216 -5.67 2.19 -3.91
N ASN A 217 -5.96 1.24 -4.80
CA ASN A 217 -5.64 1.36 -6.22
C ASN A 217 -6.34 2.56 -6.87
N LYS A 218 -7.63 2.75 -6.57
CA LYS A 218 -8.39 3.92 -7.07
C LYS A 218 -7.79 5.24 -6.58
N TRP A 219 -7.32 5.29 -5.34
CA TRP A 219 -6.63 6.47 -4.81
C TRP A 219 -5.33 6.74 -5.54
N ILE A 220 -4.49 5.71 -5.74
CA ILE A 220 -3.22 5.80 -6.45
C ILE A 220 -3.44 6.27 -7.90
N ASP A 221 -4.40 5.67 -8.63
CA ASP A 221 -4.80 6.09 -9.98
C ASP A 221 -5.25 7.58 -10.00
N GLY A 222 -5.98 8.01 -8.96
CA GLY A 222 -6.40 9.41 -8.79
C GLY A 222 -5.24 10.40 -8.53
N LEU A 223 -4.08 9.90 -8.08
CA LEU A 223 -2.84 10.68 -7.94
C LEU A 223 -1.98 10.66 -9.22
N GLY A 224 -2.33 9.83 -10.22
CA GLY A 224 -1.62 9.71 -11.49
C GLY A 224 -0.47 8.70 -11.48
N TYR A 225 -0.55 7.65 -10.64
CA TYR A 225 0.45 6.57 -10.57
C TYR A 225 -0.14 5.21 -10.94
#